data_f10db5bd824ddfcc5abe2a7d5a4774ba
#
_entry.id   f10db5bd824ddfcc5abe2a7d5a4774ba
#
_cell.length_a   1.000
_cell.length_b   1.000
_cell.length_c   1.000
_cell.angle_alpha   90.00
_cell.angle_beta   90.00
_cell.angle_gamma   90.00
#
_symmetry.space_group_name_H-M   'P 1'
#
loop_
_entity.id
_entity.type
_entity.pdbx_description
1 polymer ?
#
loop_
_entity_poly.entity_id
_entity_poly.type
_entity_poly.pdbx_seq_one_letter_code
_entity_poly.pdbx_strand_id
1 'polypeptide(L)'
;MYIHKSVLLNEAIEVLNIKPDGIYVDATTGGGGHSSHILSKLTTGHLYCFDQDEYAYTRSKEVLDPISKENYTFIKSNFVNIKSELNKLGVEKIDGILYDLGVSSFQFDIPERGFSYNYDAPLDMRMNQSQELTAEIIVNRWSFNDLMRIFTRYGEDPFSKQIARAIEREREKRRIHTTFELVDVIKSALPAKVLSKKGHPAKQIFQALRIAVNDELRVFEVSINDALEMLNSKGRAVVITFHSLEDRICKTVFKERSTIDIPKGVPIVNLEAPYELITKKPIVAKEEELLENNRAHSAKMRIIEKK
;
A
#
# COMPACT_ATOMS: atom_id res chain seq x y z
N MET A 1 -5.45 5.61 -24.67
CA MET A 1 -4.38 5.28 -23.74
C MET A 1 -4.71 5.98 -22.41
N TYR A 2 -5.16 5.26 -21.39
CA TYR A 2 -5.48 5.87 -20.11
C TYR A 2 -4.15 6.27 -19.44
N ILE A 3 -3.89 7.58 -19.35
CA ILE A 3 -2.72 8.10 -18.64
C ILE A 3 -3.03 7.97 -17.16
N HIS A 4 -2.41 7.01 -16.49
CA HIS A 4 -2.53 6.85 -15.05
C HIS A 4 -1.86 8.04 -14.36
N LYS A 5 -2.64 8.81 -13.62
CA LYS A 5 -2.16 9.94 -12.81
C LYS A 5 -1.87 9.44 -11.39
N SER A 6 -0.64 9.53 -10.94
CA SER A 6 -0.26 9.18 -9.55
C SER A 6 -1.01 10.07 -8.57
N VAL A 7 -1.46 9.48 -7.46
CA VAL A 7 -2.25 10.20 -6.44
C VAL A 7 -1.34 11.11 -5.62
N LEU A 8 -1.78 12.35 -5.37
CA LEU A 8 -1.04 13.37 -4.59
C LEU A 8 0.40 13.57 -5.10
N LEU A 9 0.60 13.45 -6.41
CA LEU A 9 1.93 13.45 -7.03
C LEU A 9 2.74 14.69 -6.68
N ASN A 10 2.18 15.87 -6.94
CA ASN A 10 2.89 17.14 -6.73
C ASN A 10 3.19 17.35 -5.25
N GLU A 11 2.21 17.09 -4.41
CA GLU A 11 2.34 17.21 -2.96
C GLU A 11 3.41 16.25 -2.40
N ALA A 12 3.45 14.99 -2.86
CA ALA A 12 4.42 14.00 -2.42
C ALA A 12 5.85 14.41 -2.81
N ILE A 13 6.06 14.87 -4.04
CA ILE A 13 7.36 15.32 -4.53
C ILE A 13 7.85 16.60 -3.84
N GLU A 14 6.93 17.52 -3.52
CA GLU A 14 7.24 18.75 -2.78
C GLU A 14 7.68 18.43 -1.34
N VAL A 15 6.88 17.62 -0.63
CA VAL A 15 7.16 17.34 0.79
C VAL A 15 8.31 16.35 0.99
N LEU A 16 8.68 15.56 0.00
CA LEU A 16 9.87 14.69 0.06
C LEU A 16 11.17 15.49 0.13
N ASN A 17 11.15 16.77 -0.26
CA ASN A 17 12.27 17.72 -0.17
C ASN A 17 13.56 17.19 -0.80
N ILE A 18 13.47 16.82 -2.08
CA ILE A 18 14.51 16.10 -2.81
C ILE A 18 15.76 16.95 -2.99
N LYS A 19 16.91 16.43 -2.51
CA LYS A 19 18.24 16.95 -2.76
C LYS A 19 18.80 16.30 -4.03
N PRO A 20 19.46 17.07 -4.94
CA PRO A 20 19.96 16.53 -6.21
C PRO A 20 21.01 15.42 -6.08
N ASP A 21 21.70 15.37 -4.97
CA ASP A 21 22.75 14.40 -4.62
C ASP A 21 22.32 13.35 -3.60
N GLY A 22 21.04 13.37 -3.19
CA GLY A 22 20.50 12.50 -2.15
C GLY A 22 20.17 11.09 -2.63
N ILE A 23 19.97 10.19 -1.67
CA ILE A 23 19.58 8.79 -1.87
C ILE A 23 18.11 8.65 -1.50
N TYR A 24 17.29 8.23 -2.45
CA TYR A 24 15.85 8.10 -2.28
C TYR A 24 15.36 6.68 -2.57
N VAL A 25 14.24 6.34 -1.97
CA VAL A 25 13.56 5.06 -2.18
C VAL A 25 12.10 5.32 -2.56
N ASP A 26 11.65 4.69 -3.64
CA ASP A 26 10.24 4.47 -3.91
C ASP A 26 9.92 3.01 -3.59
N ALA A 27 9.20 2.79 -2.49
CA ALA A 27 8.90 1.46 -1.99
C ALA A 27 7.77 0.77 -2.78
N THR A 28 7.08 1.52 -3.64
CA THR A 28 5.86 1.11 -4.37
C THR A 28 5.88 1.66 -5.79
N THR A 29 6.92 1.32 -6.54
CA THR A 29 7.22 1.91 -7.85
C THR A 29 6.05 1.83 -8.85
N GLY A 30 5.36 0.69 -8.89
CA GLY A 30 4.24 0.47 -9.81
C GLY A 30 4.60 0.83 -11.25
N GLY A 31 3.86 1.77 -11.83
CA GLY A 31 4.13 2.26 -13.18
C GLY A 31 5.23 3.33 -13.31
N GLY A 32 5.91 3.68 -12.23
CA GLY A 32 7.00 4.66 -12.21
C GLY A 32 6.57 6.14 -12.15
N GLY A 33 5.31 6.40 -11.82
CA GLY A 33 4.78 7.77 -11.81
C GLY A 33 5.48 8.69 -10.80
N HIS A 34 5.50 8.34 -9.53
CA HIS A 34 6.25 9.08 -8.51
C HIS A 34 7.76 8.98 -8.75
N SER A 35 8.26 7.78 -9.06
CA SER A 35 9.68 7.52 -9.33
C SER A 35 10.24 8.43 -10.41
N SER A 36 9.51 8.67 -11.50
CA SER A 36 9.96 9.54 -12.61
C SER A 36 10.18 10.99 -12.15
N HIS A 37 9.31 11.50 -11.28
CA HIS A 37 9.44 12.85 -10.74
C HIS A 37 10.55 12.96 -9.70
N ILE A 38 10.79 11.91 -8.90
CA ILE A 38 11.95 11.86 -8.02
C ILE A 38 13.23 11.84 -8.85
N LEU A 39 13.33 10.92 -9.81
CA LEU A 39 14.49 10.73 -10.65
C LEU A 39 14.86 11.99 -11.44
N SER A 40 13.87 12.73 -11.96
CA SER A 40 14.10 13.99 -12.70
C SER A 40 14.72 15.11 -11.87
N LYS A 41 14.69 15.02 -10.54
CA LYS A 41 15.31 15.99 -9.63
C LYS A 41 16.72 15.60 -9.19
N LEU A 42 17.15 14.36 -9.48
CA LEU A 42 18.47 13.86 -9.11
C LEU A 42 19.47 14.21 -10.20
N THR A 43 20.69 14.58 -9.76
CA THR A 43 21.86 14.82 -10.63
C THR A 43 22.96 13.80 -10.37
N THR A 44 23.48 13.75 -9.16
CA THR A 44 24.48 12.77 -8.68
C THR A 44 23.89 11.81 -7.65
N GLY A 45 22.67 12.06 -7.19
CA GLY A 45 21.94 11.19 -6.28
C GLY A 45 21.44 9.92 -6.95
N HIS A 46 20.79 9.05 -6.17
CA HIS A 46 20.32 7.76 -6.65
C HIS A 46 18.92 7.42 -6.13
N LEU A 47 18.11 6.79 -6.97
CA LEU A 47 16.76 6.29 -6.66
C LEU A 47 16.72 4.76 -6.65
N TYR A 48 16.31 4.17 -5.54
CA TYR A 48 16.02 2.74 -5.43
C TYR A 48 14.52 2.51 -5.54
N CYS A 49 14.12 1.76 -6.57
CA CYS A 49 12.74 1.48 -6.93
C CYS A 49 12.37 0.06 -6.51
N PHE A 50 11.44 -0.11 -5.57
CA PHE A 50 10.96 -1.43 -5.14
C PHE A 50 9.61 -1.75 -5.75
N ASP A 51 9.49 -2.94 -6.30
CA ASP A 51 8.20 -3.58 -6.57
C ASP A 51 8.38 -5.09 -6.63
N GLN A 52 7.37 -5.85 -6.22
CA GLN A 52 7.36 -7.31 -6.30
C GLN A 52 6.67 -7.84 -7.55
N ASP A 53 5.98 -6.96 -8.31
CA ASP A 53 5.25 -7.30 -9.53
C ASP A 53 6.17 -7.17 -10.75
N GLU A 54 6.29 -8.24 -11.55
CA GLU A 54 7.10 -8.25 -12.78
C GLU A 54 6.63 -7.22 -13.81
N TYR A 55 5.32 -6.99 -13.87
CA TYR A 55 4.77 -5.99 -14.79
C TYR A 55 5.23 -4.57 -14.41
N ALA A 56 5.34 -4.29 -13.12
CA ALA A 56 5.85 -3.01 -12.63
C ALA A 56 7.29 -2.75 -13.09
N TYR A 57 8.15 -3.79 -13.08
CA TYR A 57 9.52 -3.68 -13.57
C TYR A 57 9.57 -3.26 -15.04
N THR A 58 8.85 -3.95 -15.89
CA THR A 58 8.84 -3.64 -17.33
C THR A 58 8.29 -2.24 -17.59
N ARG A 59 7.19 -1.89 -16.92
CA ARG A 59 6.51 -0.62 -17.13
C ARG A 59 7.29 0.58 -16.59
N SER A 60 7.85 0.45 -15.40
CA SER A 60 8.66 1.53 -14.81
C SER A 60 9.92 1.80 -15.61
N LYS A 61 10.55 0.76 -16.15
CA LYS A 61 11.73 0.92 -17.02
C LYS A 61 11.44 1.76 -18.27
N GLU A 62 10.29 1.56 -18.91
CA GLU A 62 9.87 2.39 -20.05
C GLU A 62 9.74 3.87 -19.69
N VAL A 63 9.41 4.18 -18.44
CA VAL A 63 9.23 5.54 -17.94
C VAL A 63 10.53 6.15 -17.41
N LEU A 64 11.38 5.37 -16.77
CA LEU A 64 12.58 5.85 -16.07
C LEU A 64 13.81 5.91 -16.98
N ASP A 65 14.01 4.93 -17.88
CA ASP A 65 15.17 4.86 -18.78
C ASP A 65 15.37 6.12 -19.64
N PRO A 66 14.31 6.79 -20.14
CA PRO A 66 14.46 8.04 -20.88
C PRO A 66 14.96 9.22 -20.03
N ILE A 67 14.80 9.17 -18.69
CA ILE A 67 15.23 10.23 -17.77
C ILE A 67 16.69 10.02 -17.40
N SER A 68 17.03 8.86 -16.85
CA SER A 68 18.40 8.45 -16.54
C SER A 68 18.45 6.95 -16.33
N LYS A 69 19.45 6.28 -16.93
CA LYS A 69 19.69 4.85 -16.70
C LYS A 69 20.67 4.59 -15.56
N GLU A 70 21.43 5.59 -15.17
CA GLU A 70 22.51 5.45 -14.20
C GLU A 70 22.09 5.81 -12.77
N ASN A 71 21.12 6.72 -12.64
CA ASN A 71 20.69 7.27 -11.36
C ASN A 71 19.55 6.52 -10.70
N TYR A 72 19.18 5.32 -11.18
CA TYR A 72 18.22 4.48 -10.47
C TYR A 72 18.60 3.00 -10.54
N THR A 73 18.11 2.26 -9.55
CA THR A 73 18.21 0.80 -9.48
C THR A 73 16.84 0.23 -9.16
N PHE A 74 16.33 -0.67 -10.02
CA PHE A 74 15.10 -1.40 -9.73
C PHE A 74 15.42 -2.66 -8.92
N ILE A 75 14.73 -2.84 -7.79
CA ILE A 75 14.85 -3.98 -6.89
C ILE A 75 13.54 -4.75 -6.93
N LYS A 76 13.55 -5.89 -7.62
CA LYS A 76 12.41 -6.80 -7.67
C LYS A 76 12.27 -7.55 -6.35
N SER A 77 11.68 -6.89 -5.38
CA SER A 77 11.49 -7.44 -4.03
C SER A 77 10.27 -6.80 -3.38
N ASN A 78 9.69 -7.52 -2.42
CA ASN A 78 8.72 -6.91 -1.52
C ASN A 78 9.45 -5.90 -0.62
N PHE A 79 8.86 -4.72 -0.42
CA PHE A 79 9.45 -3.67 0.40
C PHE A 79 9.62 -4.05 1.88
N VAL A 80 9.07 -5.17 2.35
CA VAL A 80 9.40 -5.74 3.68
C VAL A 80 10.91 -6.01 3.83
N ASN A 81 11.60 -6.23 2.72
CA ASN A 81 13.03 -6.51 2.67
C ASN A 81 13.89 -5.26 2.45
N ILE A 82 13.33 -4.06 2.57
CA ILE A 82 13.99 -2.79 2.22
C ILE A 82 15.38 -2.67 2.82
N LYS A 83 15.52 -2.89 4.13
CA LYS A 83 16.79 -2.78 4.85
C LYS A 83 17.82 -3.80 4.37
N SER A 84 17.41 -5.05 4.19
CA SER A 84 18.30 -6.12 3.74
C SER A 84 18.75 -5.93 2.29
N GLU A 85 17.84 -5.53 1.40
CA GLU A 85 18.18 -5.32 -0.02
C GLU A 85 19.08 -4.10 -0.22
N LEU A 86 18.81 -2.99 0.47
CA LEU A 86 19.66 -1.80 0.41
C LEU A 86 21.06 -2.05 1.00
N ASN A 87 21.13 -2.78 2.12
CA ASN A 87 22.43 -3.14 2.72
C ASN A 87 23.30 -4.03 1.80
N LYS A 88 22.69 -4.95 1.02
CA LYS A 88 23.42 -5.74 0.01
C LYS A 88 24.05 -4.86 -1.07
N LEU A 89 23.46 -3.70 -1.33
CA LEU A 89 23.96 -2.70 -2.29
C LEU A 89 24.91 -1.66 -1.64
N GLY A 90 25.26 -1.83 -0.36
CA GLY A 90 26.12 -0.91 0.39
C GLY A 90 25.41 0.36 0.84
N VAL A 91 24.08 0.39 0.82
CA VAL A 91 23.28 1.56 1.22
C VAL A 91 22.77 1.37 2.64
N GLU A 92 23.39 2.07 3.58
CA GLU A 92 23.02 2.04 5.00
C GLU A 92 22.06 3.16 5.39
N LYS A 93 22.09 4.28 4.66
CA LYS A 93 21.30 5.49 4.93
C LYS A 93 20.67 6.04 3.68
N ILE A 94 19.47 6.65 3.85
CA ILE A 94 18.69 7.28 2.78
C ILE A 94 18.24 8.68 3.20
N ASP A 95 18.05 9.58 2.23
CA ASP A 95 17.58 10.95 2.47
C ASP A 95 16.04 11.05 2.39
N GLY A 96 15.39 10.08 1.79
CA GLY A 96 13.92 10.00 1.82
C GLY A 96 13.36 8.72 1.25
N ILE A 97 12.12 8.46 1.63
CA ILE A 97 11.36 7.30 1.15
C ILE A 97 9.90 7.69 0.91
N LEU A 98 9.35 7.15 -0.17
CA LEU A 98 7.95 7.25 -0.53
C LEU A 98 7.28 5.88 -0.49
N TYR A 99 6.09 5.83 0.09
CA TYR A 99 5.14 4.73 -0.01
C TYR A 99 3.83 5.25 -0.63
N ASP A 100 3.42 4.71 -1.76
CA ASP A 100 2.09 4.86 -2.35
C ASP A 100 1.38 3.50 -2.21
N LEU A 101 0.74 3.28 -1.05
CA LEU A 101 0.25 1.96 -0.66
C LEU A 101 -0.95 1.52 -1.50
N GLY A 102 -1.27 0.25 -1.41
CA GLY A 102 -2.40 -0.37 -2.09
C GLY A 102 -2.02 -1.06 -3.40
N VAL A 103 -2.91 -1.03 -4.37
CA VAL A 103 -2.76 -1.75 -5.64
C VAL A 103 -2.47 -0.79 -6.80
N SER A 104 -1.58 -1.20 -7.65
CA SER A 104 -1.29 -0.49 -8.90
C SER A 104 -2.48 -0.53 -9.85
N SER A 105 -2.55 0.45 -10.75
CA SER A 105 -3.65 0.53 -11.74
C SER A 105 -3.77 -0.72 -12.57
N PHE A 106 -2.65 -1.22 -13.09
CA PHE A 106 -2.63 -2.39 -13.94
C PHE A 106 -3.13 -3.65 -13.20
N GLN A 107 -2.97 -3.74 -11.89
CA GLN A 107 -3.53 -4.85 -11.10
C GLN A 107 -5.06 -4.82 -11.08
N PHE A 108 -5.69 -3.64 -11.14
CA PHE A 108 -7.14 -3.51 -11.31
C PHE A 108 -7.60 -3.60 -12.75
N ASP A 109 -6.78 -3.09 -13.70
CA ASP A 109 -7.15 -2.94 -15.10
C ASP A 109 -6.96 -4.24 -15.89
N ILE A 110 -6.15 -5.19 -15.38
CA ILE A 110 -5.98 -6.54 -15.93
C ILE A 110 -6.94 -7.48 -15.19
N PRO A 111 -8.06 -7.89 -15.81
CA PRO A 111 -9.08 -8.69 -15.13
C PRO A 111 -8.54 -10.00 -14.56
N GLU A 112 -7.64 -10.66 -15.26
CA GLU A 112 -7.04 -11.96 -14.92
C GLU A 112 -6.26 -11.95 -13.59
N ARG A 113 -5.90 -10.75 -13.10
CA ARG A 113 -5.27 -10.57 -11.78
C ARG A 113 -6.24 -10.76 -10.61
N GLY A 114 -7.56 -10.72 -10.84
CA GLY A 114 -8.60 -11.00 -9.86
C GLY A 114 -8.80 -9.96 -8.76
N PHE A 115 -8.22 -8.76 -8.87
CA PHE A 115 -8.38 -7.70 -7.86
C PHE A 115 -9.73 -6.99 -7.93
N SER A 116 -10.37 -7.00 -9.11
CA SER A 116 -11.62 -6.29 -9.36
C SER A 116 -12.84 -7.20 -9.21
N TYR A 117 -13.87 -6.70 -8.58
CA TYR A 117 -15.20 -7.31 -8.54
C TYR A 117 -16.11 -6.87 -9.70
N ASN A 118 -15.59 -6.10 -10.65
CA ASN A 118 -16.34 -5.58 -11.80
C ASN A 118 -16.20 -6.46 -13.04
N TYR A 119 -15.28 -7.40 -13.04
CA TYR A 119 -15.01 -8.33 -14.14
C TYR A 119 -15.03 -9.76 -13.60
N ASP A 120 -15.55 -10.70 -14.40
CA ASP A 120 -15.45 -12.12 -14.08
C ASP A 120 -14.05 -12.63 -14.44
N ALA A 121 -13.31 -13.07 -13.43
CA ALA A 121 -11.91 -13.44 -13.55
C ALA A 121 -11.52 -14.44 -12.45
N PRO A 122 -10.38 -15.15 -12.59
CA PRO A 122 -9.88 -16.02 -11.51
C PRO A 122 -9.69 -15.26 -10.19
N LEU A 123 -10.01 -15.89 -9.07
CA LEU A 123 -9.78 -15.36 -7.72
C LEU A 123 -8.31 -15.46 -7.33
N ASP A 124 -7.45 -14.65 -7.94
CA ASP A 124 -6.01 -14.65 -7.69
C ASP A 124 -5.60 -13.65 -6.59
N MET A 125 -5.62 -12.37 -6.86
CA MET A 125 -5.25 -11.24 -6.00
C MET A 125 -3.77 -11.21 -5.55
N ARG A 126 -2.87 -11.99 -6.14
CA ARG A 126 -1.45 -11.95 -5.81
C ARG A 126 -0.78 -10.73 -6.47
N MET A 127 -0.06 -9.95 -5.70
CA MET A 127 0.87 -8.94 -6.22
C MET A 127 2.11 -9.64 -6.79
N ASN A 128 2.71 -10.53 -6.03
CA ASN A 128 3.76 -11.43 -6.51
C ASN A 128 3.14 -12.73 -7.04
N GLN A 129 3.10 -12.91 -8.35
CA GLN A 129 2.49 -14.09 -8.98
C GLN A 129 3.26 -15.40 -8.73
N SER A 130 4.49 -15.36 -8.20
CA SER A 130 5.24 -16.56 -7.86
C SER A 130 4.90 -17.14 -6.49
N GLN A 131 4.15 -16.41 -5.64
CA GLN A 131 3.69 -16.96 -4.36
C GLN A 131 2.54 -17.96 -4.54
N GLU A 132 2.38 -18.90 -3.59
CA GLU A 132 1.36 -19.95 -3.69
C GLU A 132 -0.04 -19.46 -3.27
N LEU A 133 -0.12 -18.60 -2.25
CA LEU A 133 -1.38 -18.18 -1.65
C LEU A 133 -2.15 -17.25 -2.57
N THR A 134 -3.35 -17.69 -2.98
CA THR A 134 -4.32 -16.91 -3.78
C THR A 134 -5.60 -16.64 -2.99
N ALA A 135 -6.41 -15.72 -3.45
CA ALA A 135 -7.75 -15.49 -2.88
C ALA A 135 -8.64 -16.74 -3.03
N GLU A 136 -8.50 -17.50 -4.11
CA GLU A 136 -9.19 -18.78 -4.30
C GLU A 136 -8.83 -19.79 -3.20
N ILE A 137 -7.53 -19.90 -2.85
CA ILE A 137 -7.08 -20.79 -1.77
C ILE A 137 -7.70 -20.36 -0.44
N ILE A 138 -7.69 -19.07 -0.13
CA ILE A 138 -8.28 -18.54 1.11
C ILE A 138 -9.76 -18.90 1.18
N VAL A 139 -10.53 -18.56 0.16
CA VAL A 139 -11.99 -18.76 0.12
C VAL A 139 -12.36 -20.25 0.25
N ASN A 140 -11.62 -21.13 -0.43
CA ASN A 140 -11.99 -22.55 -0.48
C ASN A 140 -11.35 -23.41 0.64
N ARG A 141 -10.25 -22.98 1.28
CA ARG A 141 -9.50 -23.85 2.22
C ARG A 141 -9.42 -23.31 3.65
N TRP A 142 -9.52 -22.00 3.86
CA TRP A 142 -9.41 -21.46 5.21
C TRP A 142 -10.66 -21.80 6.05
N SER A 143 -10.46 -21.93 7.37
CA SER A 143 -11.56 -22.23 8.27
C SER A 143 -12.59 -21.08 8.32
N PHE A 144 -13.81 -21.40 8.72
CA PHE A 144 -14.84 -20.38 8.99
C PHE A 144 -14.32 -19.26 9.92
N ASN A 145 -13.59 -19.64 10.97
CA ASN A 145 -13.07 -18.68 11.95
C ASN A 145 -12.00 -17.78 11.32
N ASP A 146 -11.14 -18.30 10.46
CA ASP A 146 -10.11 -17.53 9.77
C ASP A 146 -10.73 -16.56 8.76
N LEU A 147 -11.71 -17.01 7.97
CA LEU A 147 -12.47 -16.15 7.05
C LEU A 147 -13.18 -15.03 7.82
N MET A 148 -13.91 -15.36 8.87
CA MET A 148 -14.59 -14.37 9.71
C MET A 148 -13.60 -13.37 10.30
N ARG A 149 -12.44 -13.84 10.76
CA ARG A 149 -11.38 -13.00 11.33
C ARG A 149 -10.85 -11.98 10.34
N ILE A 150 -10.50 -12.39 9.11
CA ILE A 150 -9.99 -11.44 8.10
C ILE A 150 -11.09 -10.49 7.63
N PHE A 151 -12.31 -10.94 7.42
CA PHE A 151 -13.42 -10.08 7.01
C PHE A 151 -13.74 -9.01 8.08
N THR A 152 -13.65 -9.38 9.36
CA THR A 152 -13.84 -8.44 10.46
C THR A 152 -12.65 -7.48 10.60
N ARG A 153 -11.41 -7.98 10.58
CA ARG A 153 -10.22 -7.18 10.87
C ARG A 153 -9.73 -6.37 9.68
N TYR A 154 -9.77 -6.95 8.48
CA TYR A 154 -9.23 -6.35 7.27
C TYR A 154 -10.32 -5.72 6.38
N GLY A 155 -11.54 -6.28 6.42
CA GLY A 155 -12.70 -5.72 5.74
C GLY A 155 -13.45 -4.68 6.57
N GLU A 156 -13.34 -4.75 7.90
CA GLU A 156 -14.21 -3.99 8.83
C GLU A 156 -15.69 -4.16 8.46
N ASP A 157 -16.08 -5.36 7.95
CA ASP A 157 -17.41 -5.64 7.44
C ASP A 157 -18.35 -6.12 8.56
N PRO A 158 -19.50 -5.48 8.77
CA PRO A 158 -20.44 -5.86 9.82
C PRO A 158 -21.13 -7.21 9.57
N PHE A 159 -21.10 -7.74 8.35
CA PHE A 159 -21.70 -9.01 7.95
C PHE A 159 -20.66 -10.13 7.80
N SER A 160 -19.46 -9.97 8.33
CA SER A 160 -18.33 -10.91 8.25
C SER A 160 -18.74 -12.35 8.57
N LYS A 161 -19.53 -12.54 9.64
CA LYS A 161 -20.00 -13.87 10.07
C LYS A 161 -20.94 -14.50 9.06
N GLN A 162 -21.90 -13.74 8.55
CA GLN A 162 -22.89 -14.21 7.58
C GLN A 162 -22.24 -14.58 6.25
N ILE A 163 -21.31 -13.74 5.78
CA ILE A 163 -20.57 -13.95 4.54
C ILE A 163 -19.64 -15.16 4.66
N ALA A 164 -18.89 -15.30 5.75
CA ALA A 164 -18.04 -16.47 5.99
C ALA A 164 -18.87 -17.78 6.01
N ARG A 165 -20.06 -17.74 6.62
CA ARG A 165 -20.97 -18.89 6.63
C ARG A 165 -21.54 -19.20 5.25
N ALA A 166 -21.82 -18.21 4.44
CA ALA A 166 -22.30 -18.41 3.06
C ALA A 166 -21.20 -19.03 2.18
N ILE A 167 -19.97 -18.55 2.31
CA ILE A 167 -18.81 -19.14 1.62
C ILE A 167 -18.61 -20.60 2.02
N GLU A 168 -18.63 -20.90 3.33
CA GLU A 168 -18.49 -22.27 3.83
C GLU A 168 -19.54 -23.21 3.24
N ARG A 169 -20.82 -22.81 3.23
CA ARG A 169 -21.91 -23.61 2.64
C ARG A 169 -21.80 -23.75 1.12
N GLU A 170 -21.35 -22.73 0.41
CA GLU A 170 -21.26 -22.81 -1.06
C GLU A 170 -20.11 -23.70 -1.49
N ARG A 171 -18.92 -23.59 -0.86
CA ARG A 171 -17.76 -24.42 -1.21
C ARG A 171 -17.94 -25.92 -0.90
N GLU A 172 -18.89 -26.29 -0.01
CA GLU A 172 -19.30 -27.69 0.20
C GLU A 172 -20.03 -28.28 -1.00
N LYS A 173 -20.71 -27.44 -1.80
CA LYS A 173 -21.42 -27.85 -3.00
C LYS A 173 -20.55 -27.79 -4.24
N ARG A 174 -19.84 -26.69 -4.40
CA ARG A 174 -18.92 -26.44 -5.52
C ARG A 174 -17.84 -25.45 -5.11
N ARG A 175 -16.65 -25.67 -5.65
CA ARG A 175 -15.53 -24.74 -5.45
C ARG A 175 -15.84 -23.38 -6.06
N ILE A 176 -15.41 -22.31 -5.38
CA ILE A 176 -15.56 -20.93 -5.84
C ILE A 176 -14.27 -20.54 -6.56
N HIS A 177 -14.33 -20.32 -7.88
CA HIS A 177 -13.17 -20.10 -8.74
C HIS A 177 -13.01 -18.66 -9.18
N THR A 178 -14.14 -17.96 -9.39
CA THR A 178 -14.12 -16.65 -10.01
C THR A 178 -14.59 -15.53 -9.08
N THR A 179 -14.25 -14.32 -9.46
CA THR A 179 -14.67 -13.10 -8.76
C THR A 179 -16.19 -12.98 -8.72
N PHE A 180 -16.89 -13.28 -9.83
CA PHE A 180 -18.35 -13.18 -9.86
C PHE A 180 -19.03 -14.27 -9.03
N GLU A 181 -18.52 -15.49 -9.03
CA GLU A 181 -19.03 -16.54 -8.13
C GLU A 181 -18.92 -16.10 -6.66
N LEU A 182 -17.80 -15.50 -6.26
CA LEU A 182 -17.65 -14.96 -4.90
C LEU A 182 -18.60 -13.79 -4.64
N VAL A 183 -18.77 -12.87 -5.60
CA VAL A 183 -19.70 -11.73 -5.50
C VAL A 183 -21.12 -12.23 -5.28
N ASP A 184 -21.55 -13.28 -5.99
CA ASP A 184 -22.90 -13.86 -5.84
C ASP A 184 -23.10 -14.51 -4.47
N VAL A 185 -22.09 -15.21 -3.96
CA VAL A 185 -22.11 -15.74 -2.59
C VAL A 185 -22.22 -14.62 -1.55
N ILE A 186 -21.44 -13.54 -1.70
CA ILE A 186 -21.51 -12.38 -0.80
C ILE A 186 -22.92 -11.76 -0.85
N LYS A 187 -23.46 -11.52 -2.04
CA LYS A 187 -24.80 -10.94 -2.20
C LYS A 187 -25.89 -11.80 -1.56
N SER A 188 -25.79 -13.12 -1.69
CA SER A 188 -26.74 -14.06 -1.10
C SER A 188 -26.80 -14.03 0.44
N ALA A 189 -25.70 -13.59 1.07
CA ALA A 189 -25.56 -13.49 2.52
C ALA A 189 -26.08 -12.15 3.09
N LEU A 190 -26.36 -11.17 2.25
CA LEU A 190 -26.67 -9.81 2.67
C LEU A 190 -28.18 -9.50 2.60
N PRO A 191 -28.72 -8.74 3.55
CA PRO A 191 -30.10 -8.26 3.48
C PRO A 191 -30.31 -7.33 2.27
N ALA A 192 -31.52 -7.36 1.68
CA ALA A 192 -31.92 -6.51 0.55
C ALA A 192 -31.66 -5.03 0.80
N LYS A 193 -31.89 -4.54 2.02
CA LYS A 193 -31.60 -3.16 2.44
C LYS A 193 -30.12 -2.79 2.34
N VAL A 194 -29.19 -3.75 2.46
CA VAL A 194 -27.75 -3.51 2.31
C VAL A 194 -27.40 -3.45 0.83
N LEU A 195 -27.97 -4.34 0.03
CA LEU A 195 -27.75 -4.39 -1.43
C LEU A 195 -28.25 -3.12 -2.15
N SER A 196 -29.25 -2.42 -1.60
CA SER A 196 -29.76 -1.16 -2.16
C SER A 196 -28.93 0.08 -1.81
N LYS A 197 -27.91 -0.03 -0.94
CA LYS A 197 -27.04 1.10 -0.58
C LYS A 197 -26.06 1.44 -1.68
N LYS A 198 -25.61 2.71 -1.71
CA LYS A 198 -24.54 3.16 -2.59
C LYS A 198 -23.23 2.42 -2.27
N GLY A 199 -22.54 1.95 -3.30
CA GLY A 199 -21.30 1.18 -3.20
C GLY A 199 -21.49 -0.30 -3.50
N HIS A 200 -20.39 -0.97 -3.85
CA HIS A 200 -20.43 -2.39 -4.19
C HIS A 200 -20.37 -3.26 -2.94
N PRO A 201 -21.29 -4.23 -2.73
CA PRO A 201 -21.36 -5.02 -1.49
C PRO A 201 -20.16 -5.91 -1.22
N ALA A 202 -19.40 -6.27 -2.26
CA ALA A 202 -18.18 -7.08 -2.11
C ALA A 202 -16.92 -6.26 -1.80
N LYS A 203 -16.98 -4.92 -1.81
CA LYS A 203 -15.78 -4.07 -1.67
C LYS A 203 -14.93 -4.42 -0.46
N GLN A 204 -15.53 -4.53 0.71
CA GLN A 204 -14.84 -4.80 1.98
C GLN A 204 -14.25 -6.22 2.03
N ILE A 205 -14.95 -7.20 1.47
CA ILE A 205 -14.48 -8.59 1.42
C ILE A 205 -13.31 -8.75 0.45
N PHE A 206 -13.37 -8.11 -0.72
CA PHE A 206 -12.26 -8.10 -1.67
C PHE A 206 -11.01 -7.41 -1.08
N GLN A 207 -11.20 -6.28 -0.37
CA GLN A 207 -10.12 -5.65 0.40
C GLN A 207 -9.53 -6.62 1.44
N ALA A 208 -10.37 -7.31 2.20
CA ALA A 208 -9.91 -8.25 3.23
C ALA A 208 -9.11 -9.42 2.65
N LEU A 209 -9.58 -9.99 1.55
CA LEU A 209 -8.88 -11.06 0.83
C LEU A 209 -7.54 -10.57 0.29
N ARG A 210 -7.51 -9.41 -0.36
CA ARG A 210 -6.29 -8.80 -0.91
C ARG A 210 -5.23 -8.59 0.17
N ILE A 211 -5.63 -7.99 1.29
CA ILE A 211 -4.74 -7.78 2.44
C ILE A 211 -4.22 -9.12 2.97
N ALA A 212 -5.06 -10.15 3.05
CA ALA A 212 -4.67 -11.46 3.55
C ALA A 212 -3.74 -12.22 2.57
N VAL A 213 -3.99 -12.14 1.27
CA VAL A 213 -3.15 -12.76 0.22
C VAL A 213 -1.74 -12.19 0.23
N ASN A 214 -1.63 -10.86 0.38
CA ASN A 214 -0.36 -10.13 0.22
C ASN A 214 0.29 -9.73 1.57
N ASP A 215 -0.36 -10.06 2.70
CA ASP A 215 0.11 -9.69 4.06
C ASP A 215 0.41 -8.19 4.21
N GLU A 216 -0.39 -7.35 3.53
CA GLU A 216 -0.09 -5.94 3.29
C GLU A 216 0.21 -5.14 4.56
N LEU A 217 -0.57 -5.36 5.63
CA LEU A 217 -0.45 -4.57 6.86
C LEU A 217 0.82 -4.88 7.64
N ARG A 218 1.17 -6.17 7.80
CA ARG A 218 2.41 -6.56 8.49
C ARG A 218 3.64 -6.14 7.68
N VAL A 219 3.60 -6.36 6.38
CA VAL A 219 4.66 -5.97 5.45
C VAL A 219 4.93 -4.46 5.53
N PHE A 220 3.88 -3.65 5.54
CA PHE A 220 4.01 -2.21 5.68
C PHE A 220 4.57 -1.80 7.07
N GLU A 221 4.05 -2.38 8.15
CA GLU A 221 4.49 -2.06 9.52
C GLU A 221 5.97 -2.37 9.73
N VAL A 222 6.45 -3.52 9.24
CA VAL A 222 7.88 -3.89 9.31
C VAL A 222 8.71 -2.92 8.49
N SER A 223 8.33 -2.71 7.24
CA SER A 223 9.09 -1.88 6.30
C SER A 223 9.21 -0.43 6.75
N ILE A 224 8.13 0.19 7.24
CA ILE A 224 8.19 1.60 7.66
C ILE A 224 9.09 1.79 8.88
N ASN A 225 9.13 0.83 9.80
CA ASN A 225 10.03 0.89 10.94
C ASN A 225 11.50 0.77 10.50
N ASP A 226 11.82 -0.17 9.60
CA ASP A 226 13.17 -0.33 9.03
C ASP A 226 13.59 0.91 8.24
N ALA A 227 12.71 1.46 7.42
CA ALA A 227 12.97 2.67 6.63
C ALA A 227 13.27 3.89 7.52
N LEU A 228 12.51 4.09 8.59
CA LEU A 228 12.76 5.19 9.52
C LEU A 228 14.14 5.09 10.15
N GLU A 229 14.60 3.89 10.52
CA GLU A 229 15.96 3.70 11.06
C GLU A 229 17.07 4.06 10.06
N MET A 230 16.80 3.86 8.77
CA MET A 230 17.73 4.17 7.68
C MET A 230 17.77 5.66 7.30
N LEU A 231 16.81 6.49 7.72
CA LEU A 231 16.81 7.91 7.39
C LEU A 231 18.05 8.62 7.92
N ASN A 232 18.64 9.48 7.11
CA ASN A 232 19.59 10.53 7.50
C ASN A 232 18.88 11.60 8.34
N SER A 233 19.65 12.42 9.08
CA SER A 233 19.11 13.66 9.65
C SER A 233 18.52 14.53 8.54
N LYS A 234 17.34 15.11 8.78
CA LYS A 234 16.52 15.85 7.79
C LYS A 234 15.99 14.98 6.64
N GLY A 235 16.15 13.66 6.71
CA GLY A 235 15.51 12.71 5.80
C GLY A 235 14.01 12.55 6.12
N ARG A 236 13.20 12.30 5.09
CA ARG A 236 11.74 12.24 5.21
C ARG A 236 11.15 10.91 4.75
N ALA A 237 10.18 10.41 5.49
CA ALA A 237 9.28 9.36 5.03
C ALA A 237 7.93 9.97 4.68
N VAL A 238 7.48 9.73 3.46
CA VAL A 238 6.19 10.15 2.91
C VAL A 238 5.34 8.91 2.65
N VAL A 239 4.15 8.84 3.23
CA VAL A 239 3.26 7.67 3.12
C VAL A 239 1.89 8.11 2.66
N ILE A 240 1.45 7.56 1.53
CA ILE A 240 0.09 7.69 1.00
C ILE A 240 -0.66 6.40 1.31
N THR A 241 -1.80 6.51 1.96
CA THR A 241 -2.67 5.39 2.39
C THR A 241 -4.06 5.54 1.78
N PHE A 242 -4.74 4.42 1.51
CA PHE A 242 -6.05 4.42 0.84
C PHE A 242 -7.19 3.86 1.70
N HIS A 243 -6.88 3.26 2.84
CA HIS A 243 -7.89 2.78 3.79
C HIS A 243 -7.47 2.98 5.26
N SER A 244 -8.45 2.85 6.15
CA SER A 244 -8.33 3.12 7.59
C SER A 244 -7.22 2.33 8.29
N LEU A 245 -6.97 1.09 7.88
CA LEU A 245 -6.00 0.21 8.53
C LEU A 245 -4.56 0.64 8.25
N GLU A 246 -4.24 0.98 6.98
CA GLU A 246 -2.94 1.54 6.61
C GLU A 246 -2.70 2.87 7.34
N ASP A 247 -3.68 3.79 7.30
CA ASP A 247 -3.60 5.09 7.96
C ASP A 247 -3.38 4.96 9.48
N ARG A 248 -3.99 3.95 10.10
CA ARG A 248 -3.84 3.64 11.53
C ARG A 248 -2.42 3.21 11.86
N ILE A 249 -1.82 2.30 11.09
CA ILE A 249 -0.44 1.85 11.27
C ILE A 249 0.51 3.04 11.11
N CYS A 250 0.40 3.78 10.00
CA CYS A 250 1.23 4.95 9.73
C CYS A 250 1.16 5.97 10.88
N LYS A 251 -0.06 6.34 11.30
CA LYS A 251 -0.29 7.27 12.40
C LYS A 251 0.32 6.79 13.71
N THR A 252 0.20 5.49 14.01
CA THR A 252 0.73 4.90 15.27
C THR A 252 2.25 4.95 15.27
N VAL A 253 2.90 4.42 14.23
CA VAL A 253 4.36 4.42 14.10
C VAL A 253 4.92 5.84 14.13
N PHE A 254 4.34 6.77 13.38
CA PHE A 254 4.81 8.15 13.33
C PHE A 254 4.65 8.86 14.69
N LYS A 255 3.54 8.60 15.40
CA LYS A 255 3.33 9.14 16.74
C LYS A 255 4.38 8.60 17.71
N GLU A 256 4.62 7.30 17.75
CA GLU A 256 5.61 6.67 18.65
C GLU A 256 7.02 7.21 18.41
N ARG A 257 7.41 7.43 17.16
CA ARG A 257 8.73 7.98 16.80
C ARG A 257 8.87 9.48 17.06
N SER A 258 7.77 10.24 17.04
CA SER A 258 7.75 11.71 17.21
C SER A 258 7.37 12.17 18.62
N THR A 259 7.13 11.24 19.54
CA THR A 259 6.81 11.56 20.95
C THR A 259 7.77 10.83 21.90
N ILE A 260 8.04 11.47 23.05
CA ILE A 260 8.76 10.82 24.16
C ILE A 260 7.72 10.56 25.24
N ASP A 261 7.62 9.30 25.64
CA ASP A 261 6.80 8.93 26.78
C ASP A 261 7.61 9.16 28.08
N ILE A 262 7.32 10.26 28.77
CA ILE A 262 8.01 10.59 30.04
C ILE A 262 7.16 10.03 31.18
N PRO A 263 7.67 9.07 31.95
CA PRO A 263 6.96 8.55 33.12
C PRO A 263 6.63 9.67 34.13
N LYS A 264 5.45 9.62 34.74
CA LYS A 264 5.05 10.60 35.74
C LYS A 264 6.07 10.62 36.92
N GLY A 265 6.56 11.82 37.25
CA GLY A 265 7.48 12.04 38.37
C GLY A 265 8.97 12.07 37.98
N VAL A 266 9.31 11.87 36.72
CA VAL A 266 10.69 12.06 36.23
C VAL A 266 10.86 13.55 35.83
N PRO A 267 11.95 14.22 36.32
CA PRO A 267 12.23 15.58 35.86
C PRO A 267 12.37 15.65 34.34
N ILE A 268 11.69 16.60 33.70
CA ILE A 268 11.83 16.83 32.25
C ILE A 268 13.21 17.43 32.02
N VAL A 269 14.15 16.61 31.61
CA VAL A 269 15.42 17.07 31.04
C VAL A 269 15.18 17.14 29.52
N ASN A 270 15.49 18.24 28.88
CA ASN A 270 15.32 18.58 27.45
C ASN A 270 15.50 17.38 26.48
N LEU A 271 14.65 16.38 26.61
CA LEU A 271 14.60 15.22 25.71
C LEU A 271 13.73 15.59 24.50
N GLU A 272 14.32 15.65 23.35
CA GLU A 272 13.60 15.81 22.09
C GLU A 272 13.39 14.47 21.41
N ALA A 273 12.18 14.25 20.87
CA ALA A 273 11.94 13.07 20.07
C ALA A 273 12.84 13.09 18.82
N PRO A 274 13.37 11.93 18.41
CA PRO A 274 14.31 11.85 17.28
C PRO A 274 13.67 12.17 15.92
N TYR A 275 12.34 12.25 15.87
CA TYR A 275 11.57 12.60 14.67
C TYR A 275 10.56 13.69 14.98
N GLU A 276 10.09 14.37 13.92
CA GLU A 276 9.00 15.32 13.99
C GLU A 276 7.99 15.11 12.85
N LEU A 277 6.70 15.33 13.17
CA LEU A 277 5.64 15.31 12.17
C LEU A 277 5.68 16.63 11.38
N ILE A 278 5.87 16.54 10.07
CA ILE A 278 5.82 17.72 9.19
C ILE A 278 4.39 18.28 9.15
N THR A 279 3.38 17.41 9.19
CA THR A 279 1.98 17.81 9.31
C THR A 279 1.27 17.02 10.41
N LYS A 280 0.50 17.72 11.25
CA LYS A 280 -0.31 17.07 12.31
C LYS A 280 -1.52 16.31 11.73
N LYS A 281 -2.11 16.85 10.66
CA LYS A 281 -3.21 16.23 9.91
C LYS A 281 -2.70 15.67 8.59
N PRO A 282 -3.31 14.60 8.06
CA PRO A 282 -2.92 14.11 6.75
C PRO A 282 -3.23 15.15 5.67
N ILE A 283 -2.39 15.21 4.65
CA ILE A 283 -2.71 15.92 3.41
C ILE A 283 -3.69 15.03 2.61
N VAL A 284 -4.70 15.64 2.03
CA VAL A 284 -5.70 14.98 1.17
C VAL A 284 -5.72 15.67 -0.19
N ALA A 285 -6.21 14.95 -1.19
CA ALA A 285 -6.32 15.47 -2.54
C ALA A 285 -7.25 16.68 -2.62
N LYS A 286 -6.88 17.64 -3.47
CA LYS A 286 -7.70 18.84 -3.76
C LYS A 286 -8.87 18.48 -4.68
N GLU A 287 -9.87 19.36 -4.74
CA GLU A 287 -11.08 19.15 -5.56
C GLU A 287 -10.74 18.89 -7.04
N GLU A 288 -9.75 19.58 -7.58
CA GLU A 288 -9.29 19.41 -8.96
C GLU A 288 -8.81 17.98 -9.23
N GLU A 289 -7.99 17.41 -8.32
CA GLU A 289 -7.53 16.04 -8.43
C GLU A 289 -8.67 15.03 -8.24
N LEU A 290 -9.61 15.31 -7.33
CA LEU A 290 -10.76 14.43 -7.08
C LEU A 290 -11.69 14.31 -8.29
N LEU A 291 -11.80 15.35 -9.12
CA LEU A 291 -12.57 15.33 -10.37
C LEU A 291 -11.91 14.48 -11.46
N GLU A 292 -10.57 14.46 -11.49
CA GLU A 292 -9.80 13.79 -12.53
C GLU A 292 -9.37 12.35 -12.12
N ASN A 293 -9.20 12.10 -10.80
CA ASN A 293 -8.66 10.86 -10.28
C ASN A 293 -9.54 10.29 -9.16
N ASN A 294 -10.44 9.39 -9.50
CA ASN A 294 -11.36 8.77 -8.54
C ASN A 294 -10.65 8.02 -7.39
N ARG A 295 -9.39 7.60 -7.57
CA ARG A 295 -8.59 6.91 -6.55
C ARG A 295 -8.16 7.86 -5.43
N ALA A 296 -8.05 9.14 -5.70
CA ALA A 296 -7.64 10.16 -4.73
C ALA A 296 -8.66 10.39 -3.60
N HIS A 297 -9.93 10.00 -3.78
CA HIS A 297 -10.99 10.25 -2.79
C HIS A 297 -10.72 9.66 -1.39
N SER A 298 -10.01 8.55 -1.30
CA SER A 298 -9.68 7.90 -0.02
C SER A 298 -8.25 8.13 0.43
N ALA A 299 -7.45 8.80 -0.40
CA ALA A 299 -6.03 9.00 -0.14
C ALA A 299 -5.77 9.94 1.03
N LYS A 300 -4.80 9.55 1.87
CA LYS A 300 -4.29 10.36 2.98
C LYS A 300 -2.77 10.27 2.98
N MET A 301 -2.10 11.40 2.91
CA MET A 301 -0.65 11.46 2.95
C MET A 301 -0.16 11.95 4.30
N ARG A 302 0.80 11.24 4.91
CA ARG A 302 1.47 11.61 6.15
C ARG A 302 2.98 11.69 5.94
N ILE A 303 3.60 12.62 6.65
CA ILE A 303 5.03 12.92 6.52
C ILE A 303 5.67 13.00 7.90
N ILE A 304 6.82 12.34 8.05
CA ILE A 304 7.68 12.42 9.22
C ILE A 304 9.12 12.73 8.77
N GLU A 305 9.81 13.56 9.54
CA GLU A 305 11.21 13.94 9.30
C GLU A 305 12.07 13.47 10.47
N LYS A 306 13.25 12.94 10.21
CA LYS A 306 14.26 12.68 11.23
C LYS A 306 14.99 13.97 11.56
N LYS A 307 15.13 14.31 12.84
CA LYS A 307 15.83 15.51 13.30
C LYS A 307 17.35 15.47 13.10
#